data_71eef27fee2167aec86cf5256d18d348
#
_entry.id   71eef27fee2167aec86cf5256d18d348
#
_cell.length_a   1.000
_cell.length_b   1.000
_cell.length_c   1.000
_cell.angle_alpha   90.00
_cell.angle_beta   90.00
_cell.angle_gamma   90.00
#
_symmetry.space_group_name_H-M   'P 1'
#
loop_
_entity.id
_entity.type
_entity.pdbx_description
1 polymer ?
#
loop_
_entity_poly.entity_id
_entity_poly.type
_entity_poly.pdbx_seq_one_letter_code
_entity_poly.pdbx_strand_id
1 'polypeptide(L)'
;MTRIFLTGYMGAGKTTLGRALAAEMGIPFIDLDHYIEKRHCKTIAQLFAEKGEEGFREIERRMLHEGGEFEDVIISTGGGTPCFFDNIEYMNAQGTTVYLDVPVERLHIRLSIAKAKRPLIKDKNDEELMAFITEQLAKRAPHYCKAQYSFRADRLEDTMQVKESVEAFRREFGV
;
A
#
# COMPACT_ATOMS: atom_id res chain seq x y z
N MET A 1 12.12 9.17 16.43
CA MET A 1 11.39 9.49 15.18
C MET A 1 11.08 8.19 14.46
N THR A 2 9.81 7.88 14.32
CA THR A 2 9.32 6.65 13.69
C THR A 2 8.63 7.01 12.37
N ARG A 3 9.16 6.54 11.25
CA ARG A 3 8.53 6.70 9.94
C ARG A 3 8.50 5.35 9.23
N ILE A 4 7.30 4.83 9.00
CA ILE A 4 7.09 3.51 8.40
C ILE A 4 6.31 3.67 7.10
N PHE A 5 6.85 3.15 6.01
CA PHE A 5 6.17 3.05 4.73
C PHE A 5 5.69 1.61 4.51
N LEU A 6 4.38 1.43 4.34
CA LEU A 6 3.79 0.14 3.99
C LEU A 6 3.58 0.08 2.48
N THR A 7 4.18 -0.88 1.84
CA THR A 7 4.03 -1.12 0.40
C THR A 7 3.51 -2.53 0.12
N GLY A 8 2.96 -2.74 -1.05
CA GLY A 8 2.40 -4.03 -1.46
C GLY A 8 1.22 -3.87 -2.41
N TYR A 9 0.75 -4.99 -2.92
CA TYR A 9 -0.31 -5.05 -3.91
C TYR A 9 -1.66 -4.54 -3.35
N MET A 10 -2.60 -4.18 -4.25
CA MET A 10 -3.97 -3.88 -3.81
C MET A 10 -4.54 -5.10 -3.07
N GLY A 11 -5.25 -4.88 -1.97
CA GLY A 11 -5.77 -5.95 -1.12
C GLY A 11 -4.76 -6.59 -0.17
N ALA A 12 -3.51 -6.11 -0.13
CA ALA A 12 -2.50 -6.63 0.80
C ALA A 12 -2.76 -6.26 2.28
N GLY A 13 -3.67 -5.32 2.54
CA GLY A 13 -4.01 -4.94 3.91
C GLY A 13 -3.23 -3.74 4.45
N LYS A 14 -2.57 -2.96 3.60
CA LYS A 14 -1.79 -1.78 3.98
C LYS A 14 -2.59 -0.79 4.83
N THR A 15 -3.80 -0.46 4.42
CA THR A 15 -4.67 0.46 5.16
C THR A 15 -5.15 -0.16 6.47
N THR A 16 -5.56 -1.42 6.46
CA THR A 16 -6.07 -2.13 7.64
C THR A 16 -4.98 -2.26 8.72
N LEU A 17 -3.84 -2.81 8.35
CA LEU A 17 -2.71 -2.98 9.26
C LEU A 17 -2.14 -1.62 9.68
N GLY A 18 -1.95 -0.71 8.73
CA GLY A 18 -1.36 0.60 8.98
C GLY A 18 -2.17 1.45 9.96
N ARG A 19 -3.49 1.48 9.83
CA ARG A 19 -4.37 2.18 10.79
C ARG A 19 -4.33 1.57 12.18
N ALA A 20 -4.39 0.25 12.27
CA ALA A 20 -4.35 -0.44 13.55
C ALA A 20 -3.00 -0.24 14.25
N LEU A 21 -1.91 -0.36 13.50
CA LEU A 21 -0.56 -0.13 14.01
C LEU A 21 -0.36 1.31 14.50
N ALA A 22 -0.81 2.30 13.70
CA ALA A 22 -0.74 3.71 14.06
C ALA A 22 -1.53 4.03 15.34
N ALA A 23 -2.74 3.47 15.46
CA ALA A 23 -3.56 3.62 16.65
C ALA A 23 -2.89 3.02 17.89
N GLU A 24 -2.30 1.85 17.78
CA GLU A 24 -1.57 1.18 18.87
C GLU A 24 -0.32 1.96 19.30
N MET A 25 0.36 2.57 18.33
CA MET A 25 1.57 3.38 18.60
C MET A 25 1.28 4.82 19.00
N GLY A 26 0.03 5.28 18.87
CA GLY A 26 -0.36 6.67 19.14
C GLY A 26 0.22 7.68 18.16
N ILE A 27 0.47 7.29 16.90
CA ILE A 27 1.01 8.15 15.85
C ILE A 27 0.06 8.28 14.66
N PRO A 28 0.18 9.34 13.82
CA PRO A 28 -0.67 9.52 12.65
C PRO A 28 -0.53 8.40 11.61
N PHE A 29 -1.64 8.16 10.91
CA PHE A 29 -1.70 7.31 9.72
C PHE A 29 -2.06 8.14 8.48
N ILE A 30 -1.30 7.96 7.40
CA ILE A 30 -1.55 8.57 6.10
C ILE A 30 -1.77 7.45 5.06
N ASP A 31 -2.92 7.48 4.40
CA ASP A 31 -3.14 6.76 3.15
C ASP A 31 -2.75 7.70 2.01
N LEU A 32 -1.72 7.36 1.24
CA LEU A 32 -1.15 8.25 0.23
C LEU A 32 -2.16 8.60 -0.87
N ASP A 33 -2.97 7.63 -1.32
CA ASP A 33 -3.99 7.89 -2.35
C ASP A 33 -5.03 8.91 -1.83
N HIS A 34 -5.49 8.72 -0.61
CA HIS A 34 -6.43 9.65 0.02
C HIS A 34 -5.81 11.03 0.27
N TYR A 35 -4.54 11.07 0.64
CA TYR A 35 -3.78 12.30 0.80
C TYR A 35 -3.69 13.08 -0.52
N ILE A 36 -3.39 12.39 -1.63
CA ILE A 36 -3.37 12.97 -2.98
C ILE A 36 -4.74 13.56 -3.33
N GLU A 37 -5.81 12.79 -3.12
CA GLU A 37 -7.18 13.23 -3.44
C GLU A 37 -7.57 14.49 -2.66
N LYS A 38 -7.24 14.54 -1.38
CA LYS A 38 -7.50 15.72 -0.56
C LYS A 38 -6.71 16.95 -0.99
N ARG A 39 -5.43 16.78 -1.27
CA ARG A 39 -4.55 17.89 -1.68
C ARG A 39 -4.94 18.47 -3.04
N HIS A 40 -5.45 17.67 -3.94
CA HIS A 40 -5.84 18.09 -5.28
C HIS A 40 -7.34 18.33 -5.45
N CYS A 41 -8.16 18.04 -4.45
CA CYS A 41 -9.63 18.13 -4.52
C CYS A 41 -10.21 17.36 -5.72
N LYS A 42 -9.60 16.21 -6.06
CA LYS A 42 -9.95 15.34 -7.20
C LYS A 42 -9.72 13.90 -6.81
N THR A 43 -10.50 13.00 -7.40
CA THR A 43 -10.27 11.57 -7.26
C THR A 43 -9.03 11.13 -8.05
N ILE A 44 -8.44 10.01 -7.67
CA ILE A 44 -7.34 9.39 -8.42
C ILE A 44 -7.75 9.19 -9.89
N ALA A 45 -8.99 8.69 -10.13
CA ALA A 45 -9.51 8.50 -11.49
C ALA A 45 -9.54 9.81 -12.31
N GLN A 46 -9.96 10.92 -11.69
CA GLN A 46 -9.96 12.24 -12.34
C GLN A 46 -8.54 12.71 -12.67
N LEU A 47 -7.59 12.50 -11.76
CA LEU A 47 -6.19 12.85 -11.99
C LEU A 47 -5.58 12.06 -13.14
N PHE A 48 -5.86 10.74 -13.22
CA PHE A 48 -5.46 9.92 -14.35
C PHE A 48 -6.08 10.39 -15.67
N ALA A 49 -7.37 10.72 -15.66
CA ALA A 49 -8.07 11.21 -16.87
C ALA A 49 -7.50 12.54 -17.37
N GLU A 50 -7.14 13.45 -16.45
CA GLU A 50 -6.64 14.78 -16.80
C GLU A 50 -5.15 14.82 -17.15
N LYS A 51 -4.33 14.05 -16.45
CA LYS A 51 -2.86 14.11 -16.48
C LYS A 51 -2.21 12.89 -17.14
N GLY A 52 -2.97 11.83 -17.39
CA GLY A 52 -2.44 10.55 -17.82
C GLY A 52 -1.67 9.85 -16.70
N GLU A 53 -1.15 8.67 -17.00
CA GLU A 53 -0.38 7.90 -16.02
C GLU A 53 0.91 8.63 -15.60
N GLU A 54 1.66 9.13 -16.58
CA GLU A 54 2.91 9.85 -16.32
C GLU A 54 2.71 11.06 -15.40
N GLY A 55 1.71 11.90 -15.71
CA GLY A 55 1.39 13.08 -14.90
C GLY A 55 0.91 12.71 -13.50
N PHE A 56 0.12 11.64 -13.36
CA PHE A 56 -0.27 11.12 -12.05
C PHE A 56 0.93 10.62 -11.25
N ARG A 57 1.86 9.90 -11.86
CA ARG A 57 3.05 9.39 -11.17
C ARG A 57 3.96 10.52 -10.66
N GLU A 58 4.03 11.64 -11.37
CA GLU A 58 4.74 12.83 -10.89
C GLU A 58 4.04 13.46 -9.67
N ILE A 59 2.70 13.54 -9.69
CA ILE A 59 1.91 13.98 -8.54
C ILE A 59 2.12 13.06 -7.34
N GLU A 60 2.02 11.76 -7.56
CA GLU A 60 2.23 10.74 -6.53
C GLU A 60 3.60 10.87 -5.87
N ARG A 61 4.65 11.02 -6.68
CA ARG A 61 6.03 11.26 -6.19
C ARG A 61 6.12 12.49 -5.30
N ARG A 62 5.57 13.63 -5.75
CA ARG A 62 5.58 14.86 -4.94
C ARG A 62 4.84 14.70 -3.63
N MET A 63 3.70 14.04 -3.64
CA MET A 63 2.90 13.81 -2.42
C MET A 63 3.56 12.80 -1.49
N LEU A 64 4.25 11.79 -2.03
CA LEU A 64 5.09 10.89 -1.25
C LEU A 64 6.21 11.65 -0.53
N HIS A 65 6.89 12.56 -1.23
CA HIS A 65 7.94 13.38 -0.63
C HIS A 65 7.38 14.32 0.45
N GLU A 66 6.24 14.97 0.20
CA GLU A 66 5.57 15.81 1.20
C GLU A 66 5.18 15.00 2.45
N GLY A 67 4.56 13.83 2.25
CA GLY A 67 4.21 12.93 3.36
C GLY A 67 5.43 12.37 4.10
N GLY A 68 6.52 12.17 3.38
CA GLY A 68 7.79 11.68 3.93
C GLY A 68 8.53 12.68 4.81
N GLU A 69 8.13 13.96 4.83
CA GLU A 69 8.69 14.96 5.75
C GLU A 69 8.04 14.90 7.15
N PHE A 70 6.89 14.27 7.29
CA PHE A 70 6.26 14.13 8.60
C PHE A 70 7.06 13.19 9.50
N GLU A 71 7.18 13.58 10.76
CA GLU A 71 7.79 12.76 11.82
C GLU A 71 6.72 11.88 12.50
N ASP A 72 7.15 10.74 13.02
CA ASP A 72 6.27 9.79 13.75
C ASP A 72 4.96 9.50 13.01
N VAL A 73 5.09 8.83 11.85
CA VAL A 73 3.97 8.57 10.94
C VAL A 73 4.07 7.18 10.31
N ILE A 74 2.91 6.59 10.05
CA ILE A 74 2.79 5.40 9.19
C ILE A 74 2.12 5.84 7.88
N ILE A 75 2.77 5.55 6.75
CA ILE A 75 2.29 5.89 5.42
C ILE A 75 2.01 4.62 4.64
N SER A 76 0.75 4.43 4.25
CA SER A 76 0.34 3.39 3.30
C SER A 76 0.45 3.93 1.88
N THR A 77 1.28 3.32 1.05
CA THR A 77 1.47 3.74 -0.34
C THR A 77 0.45 3.11 -1.28
N GLY A 78 0.28 3.66 -2.47
CA GLY A 78 -0.42 2.99 -3.55
C GLY A 78 0.33 1.74 -4.02
N GLY A 79 -0.39 0.78 -4.59
CA GLY A 79 0.22 -0.46 -5.08
C GLY A 79 1.29 -0.27 -6.16
N GLY A 80 1.17 0.80 -6.95
CA GLY A 80 2.14 1.15 -7.98
C GLY A 80 3.23 2.13 -7.53
N THR A 81 3.09 2.77 -6.37
CA THR A 81 4.01 3.82 -5.90
C THR A 81 5.49 3.37 -5.94
N PRO A 82 5.88 2.19 -5.43
CA PRO A 82 7.28 1.78 -5.44
C PRO A 82 7.83 1.41 -6.81
N CYS A 83 6.96 1.30 -7.83
CA CYS A 83 7.36 0.88 -9.16
C CYS A 83 7.85 2.02 -10.07
N PHE A 84 7.74 3.27 -9.62
CA PHE A 84 8.04 4.44 -10.44
C PHE A 84 9.14 5.31 -9.83
N PHE A 85 9.93 5.92 -10.71
CA PHE A 85 11.06 6.78 -10.34
C PHE A 85 11.99 6.10 -9.32
N ASP A 86 12.47 6.88 -8.37
CA ASP A 86 13.26 6.45 -7.22
C ASP A 86 12.42 6.37 -5.92
N ASN A 87 11.11 6.15 -6.03
CA ASN A 87 10.21 6.18 -4.88
C ASN A 87 10.60 5.17 -3.80
N ILE A 88 10.98 3.95 -4.19
CA ILE A 88 11.37 2.93 -3.21
C ILE A 88 12.68 3.27 -2.51
N GLU A 89 13.65 3.80 -3.25
CA GLU A 89 14.93 4.26 -2.71
C GLU A 89 14.73 5.46 -1.77
N TYR A 90 13.84 6.40 -2.14
CA TYR A 90 13.45 7.51 -1.29
C TYR A 90 12.84 7.03 0.03
N MET A 91 11.86 6.12 -0.02
CA MET A 91 11.23 5.56 1.17
C MET A 91 12.23 4.88 2.09
N ASN A 92 13.14 4.08 1.52
CA ASN A 92 14.20 3.41 2.26
C ASN A 92 15.17 4.39 2.94
N ALA A 93 15.43 5.53 2.31
CA ALA A 93 16.31 6.57 2.87
C ALA A 93 15.62 7.40 3.96
N GLN A 94 14.28 7.59 3.88
CA GLN A 94 13.53 8.44 4.80
C GLN A 94 13.01 7.70 6.05
N GLY A 95 12.87 6.38 5.99
CA GLY A 95 12.30 5.62 7.09
C GLY A 95 12.46 4.13 6.91
N THR A 96 11.58 3.38 7.56
CA THR A 96 11.50 1.92 7.46
C THR A 96 10.46 1.54 6.41
N THR A 97 10.87 0.91 5.32
CA THR A 97 9.95 0.42 4.29
C THR A 97 9.68 -1.07 4.46
N VAL A 98 8.42 -1.43 4.60
CA VAL A 98 7.97 -2.81 4.81
C VAL A 98 7.04 -3.23 3.67
N TYR A 99 7.41 -4.27 2.96
CA TYR A 99 6.56 -4.93 1.97
C TYR A 99 5.59 -5.89 2.67
N LEU A 100 4.29 -5.66 2.48
CA LEU A 100 3.28 -6.60 2.94
C LEU A 100 3.12 -7.73 1.93
N ASP A 101 3.72 -8.86 2.23
CA ASP A 101 3.70 -10.05 1.40
C ASP A 101 2.43 -10.86 1.68
N VAL A 102 1.64 -11.07 0.63
CA VAL A 102 0.39 -11.84 0.68
C VAL A 102 0.34 -12.79 -0.50
N PRO A 103 0.02 -14.08 -0.30
CA PRO A 103 -0.12 -15.04 -1.40
C PRO A 103 -1.21 -14.62 -2.39
N VAL A 104 -1.01 -14.96 -3.66
CA VAL A 104 -1.95 -14.65 -4.74
C VAL A 104 -3.37 -15.15 -4.42
N GLU A 105 -3.48 -16.34 -3.87
CA GLU A 105 -4.76 -16.96 -3.49
C GLU A 105 -5.51 -16.12 -2.45
N ARG A 106 -4.80 -15.57 -1.48
CA ARG A 106 -5.39 -14.70 -0.46
C ARG A 106 -5.78 -13.35 -1.03
N LEU A 107 -4.93 -12.78 -1.88
CA LEU A 107 -5.24 -11.55 -2.62
C LEU A 107 -6.48 -11.74 -3.49
N HIS A 108 -6.61 -12.86 -4.18
CA HIS A 108 -7.78 -13.19 -4.99
C HIS A 108 -9.06 -13.21 -4.14
N ILE A 109 -9.06 -13.86 -2.99
CA ILE A 109 -10.20 -13.90 -2.07
C ILE A 109 -10.60 -12.49 -1.63
N ARG A 110 -9.64 -11.69 -1.16
CA ARG A 110 -9.88 -10.31 -0.70
C ARG A 110 -10.41 -9.42 -1.81
N LEU A 111 -9.84 -9.52 -3.00
CA LEU A 111 -10.23 -8.70 -4.14
C LEU A 111 -11.56 -9.16 -4.76
N SER A 112 -11.91 -10.43 -4.71
CA SER A 112 -13.23 -10.94 -5.11
C SER A 112 -14.35 -10.31 -4.28
N ILE A 113 -14.15 -10.15 -2.98
CA ILE A 113 -15.09 -9.48 -2.08
C ILE A 113 -15.17 -7.98 -2.37
N ALA A 114 -14.06 -7.33 -2.65
CA ALA A 114 -13.97 -5.88 -2.86
C ALA A 114 -14.14 -5.45 -4.33
N LYS A 115 -14.37 -6.39 -5.24
CA LYS A 115 -14.34 -6.19 -6.70
C LYS A 115 -15.23 -5.05 -7.20
N ALA A 116 -16.44 -4.95 -6.67
CA ALA A 116 -17.42 -3.94 -7.10
C ALA A 116 -16.94 -2.49 -6.89
N LYS A 117 -16.03 -2.28 -5.97
CA LYS A 117 -15.48 -0.94 -5.60
C LYS A 117 -14.18 -0.59 -6.35
N ARG A 118 -13.70 -1.49 -7.24
CA ARG A 118 -12.39 -1.35 -7.89
C ARG A 118 -12.52 -1.40 -9.42
N PRO A 119 -12.40 -0.25 -10.12
CA PRO A 119 -12.62 -0.16 -11.57
C PRO A 119 -11.80 -1.15 -12.40
N LEU A 120 -10.53 -1.40 -12.04
CA LEU A 120 -9.63 -2.26 -12.81
C LEU A 120 -10.03 -3.75 -12.83
N ILE A 121 -10.79 -4.20 -11.85
CA ILE A 121 -11.15 -5.61 -11.68
C ILE A 121 -12.66 -5.87 -11.65
N LYS A 122 -13.45 -4.82 -11.72
CA LYS A 122 -14.91 -4.84 -11.58
C LYS A 122 -15.59 -5.88 -12.48
N ASP A 123 -15.17 -5.96 -13.73
CA ASP A 123 -15.82 -6.79 -14.76
C ASP A 123 -15.13 -8.13 -15.00
N LYS A 124 -14.11 -8.47 -14.20
CA LYS A 124 -13.36 -9.72 -14.32
C LYS A 124 -14.08 -10.88 -13.62
N ASN A 125 -14.14 -12.05 -14.27
CA ASN A 125 -14.53 -13.29 -13.61
C ASN A 125 -13.39 -13.81 -12.72
N ASP A 126 -13.60 -14.93 -12.01
CA ASP A 126 -12.61 -15.46 -11.06
C ASP A 126 -11.30 -15.85 -11.73
N GLU A 127 -11.36 -16.49 -12.91
CA GLU A 127 -10.16 -16.90 -13.65
C GLU A 127 -9.39 -15.69 -14.18
N GLU A 128 -10.11 -14.73 -14.75
CA GLU A 128 -9.53 -13.46 -15.24
C GLU A 128 -8.92 -12.66 -14.10
N LEU A 129 -9.56 -12.63 -12.94
CA LEU A 129 -9.05 -11.94 -11.75
C LEU A 129 -7.78 -12.60 -11.24
N MET A 130 -7.76 -13.94 -11.14
CA MET A 130 -6.56 -14.68 -10.71
C MET A 130 -5.38 -14.45 -11.66
N ALA A 131 -5.63 -14.52 -12.97
CA ALA A 131 -4.62 -14.26 -13.99
C ALA A 131 -4.08 -12.81 -13.92
N PHE A 132 -4.98 -11.85 -13.74
CA PHE A 132 -4.62 -10.44 -13.61
C PHE A 132 -3.75 -10.18 -12.38
N ILE A 133 -4.13 -10.70 -11.21
CA ILE A 133 -3.34 -10.56 -9.97
C ILE A 133 -1.96 -11.18 -10.16
N THR A 134 -1.90 -12.40 -10.68
CA THR A 134 -0.64 -13.12 -10.90
C THR A 134 0.30 -12.35 -11.81
N GLU A 135 -0.20 -11.85 -12.94
CA GLU A 135 0.59 -11.07 -13.88
C GLU A 135 1.08 -9.74 -13.28
N GLN A 136 0.18 -8.98 -12.65
CA GLN A 136 0.53 -7.68 -12.07
C GLN A 136 1.49 -7.83 -10.90
N LEU A 137 1.29 -8.82 -10.05
CA LEU A 137 2.19 -9.10 -8.93
C LEU A 137 3.59 -9.48 -9.43
N ALA A 138 3.68 -10.33 -10.46
CA ALA A 138 4.96 -10.69 -11.06
C ALA A 138 5.71 -9.48 -11.62
N LYS A 139 5.00 -8.54 -12.27
CA LYS A 139 5.60 -7.29 -12.79
C LYS A 139 6.10 -6.36 -11.68
N ARG A 140 5.40 -6.33 -10.55
CA ARG A 140 5.70 -5.42 -9.43
C ARG A 140 6.64 -6.01 -8.39
N ALA A 141 6.76 -7.33 -8.31
CA ALA A 141 7.58 -8.03 -7.32
C ALA A 141 9.04 -7.54 -7.27
N PRO A 142 9.74 -7.28 -8.39
CA PRO A 142 11.10 -6.73 -8.36
C PRO A 142 11.21 -5.39 -7.62
N HIS A 143 10.16 -4.57 -7.67
CA HIS A 143 10.11 -3.29 -6.95
C HIS A 143 9.76 -3.48 -5.48
N TYR A 144 8.79 -4.34 -5.16
CA TYR A 144 8.43 -4.64 -3.78
C TYR A 144 9.59 -5.28 -3.01
N CYS A 145 10.38 -6.14 -3.66
CA CYS A 145 11.55 -6.77 -3.06
C CYS A 145 12.70 -5.80 -2.73
N LYS A 146 12.64 -4.56 -3.19
CA LYS A 146 13.59 -3.51 -2.79
C LYS A 146 13.26 -2.86 -1.45
N ALA A 147 12.10 -3.15 -0.86
CA ALA A 147 11.79 -2.73 0.50
C ALA A 147 12.81 -3.31 1.48
N GLN A 148 13.11 -2.57 2.55
CA GLN A 148 14.09 -3.01 3.55
C GLN A 148 13.66 -4.29 4.25
N TYR A 149 12.36 -4.46 4.44
CA TYR A 149 11.78 -5.60 5.15
C TYR A 149 10.55 -6.12 4.42
N SER A 150 10.21 -7.37 4.72
CA SER A 150 8.98 -8.02 4.27
C SER A 150 8.22 -8.52 5.50
N PHE A 151 6.92 -8.34 5.52
CA PHE A 151 6.03 -8.82 6.58
C PHE A 151 4.89 -9.64 5.98
N ARG A 152 4.67 -10.83 6.52
CA ARG A 152 3.57 -11.71 6.08
C ARG A 152 2.24 -11.16 6.56
N ALA A 153 1.38 -10.72 5.63
CA ALA A 153 0.11 -10.05 5.92
C ALA A 153 -1.11 -10.84 5.43
N ASP A 154 -1.09 -12.15 5.59
CA ASP A 154 -2.15 -13.06 5.14
C ASP A 154 -3.29 -13.23 6.15
N ARG A 155 -3.20 -12.65 7.36
CA ARG A 155 -4.21 -12.73 8.43
C ARG A 155 -4.65 -11.34 8.89
N LEU A 156 -5.62 -10.77 8.18
CA LEU A 156 -6.19 -9.43 8.45
C LEU A 156 -7.72 -9.39 8.24
N GLU A 157 -8.39 -10.53 8.27
CA GLU A 157 -9.78 -10.66 7.90
C GLU A 157 -10.77 -10.28 9.01
N ASP A 158 -10.36 -10.34 10.25
CA ASP A 158 -11.15 -9.95 11.41
C ASP A 158 -10.32 -9.17 12.44
N THR A 159 -11.00 -8.61 13.43
CA THR A 159 -10.39 -7.77 14.47
C THR A 159 -9.31 -8.51 15.27
N MET A 160 -9.49 -9.81 15.53
CA MET A 160 -8.53 -10.61 16.28
C MET A 160 -7.25 -10.83 15.47
N GLN A 161 -7.40 -11.20 14.19
CA GLN A 161 -6.27 -11.37 13.28
C GLN A 161 -5.49 -10.07 13.07
N VAL A 162 -6.19 -8.94 12.97
CA VAL A 162 -5.56 -7.62 12.88
C VAL A 162 -4.73 -7.35 14.13
N LYS A 163 -5.28 -7.59 15.32
CA LYS A 163 -4.56 -7.40 16.58
C LYS A 163 -3.32 -8.29 16.67
N GLU A 164 -3.46 -9.57 16.37
CA GLU A 164 -2.32 -10.51 16.33
C GLU A 164 -1.23 -10.06 15.35
N SER A 165 -1.65 -9.57 14.17
CA SER A 165 -0.71 -9.05 13.16
C SER A 165 0.00 -7.79 13.62
N VAL A 166 -0.67 -6.88 14.32
CA VAL A 166 -0.06 -5.68 14.92
C VAL A 166 0.97 -6.08 15.97
N GLU A 167 0.63 -7.01 16.86
CA GLU A 167 1.56 -7.51 17.89
C GLU A 167 2.78 -8.20 17.25
N ALA A 168 2.57 -9.00 16.22
CA ALA A 168 3.66 -9.65 15.48
C ALA A 168 4.55 -8.63 14.79
N PHE A 169 3.97 -7.64 14.10
CA PHE A 169 4.71 -6.57 13.44
C PHE A 169 5.58 -5.79 14.44
N ARG A 170 5.00 -5.36 15.54
CA ARG A 170 5.72 -4.62 16.57
C ARG A 170 6.89 -5.41 17.16
N ARG A 171 6.67 -6.69 17.41
CA ARG A 171 7.73 -7.59 17.92
C ARG A 171 8.86 -7.76 16.91
N GLU A 172 8.53 -7.92 15.64
CA GLU A 172 9.50 -8.16 14.56
C GLU A 172 10.35 -6.93 14.27
N PHE A 173 9.73 -5.75 14.26
CA PHE A 173 10.43 -4.51 13.90
C PHE A 173 10.83 -3.63 15.10
N GLY A 174 10.51 -4.02 16.30
CA GLY A 174 10.89 -3.30 17.53
C GLY A 174 10.21 -1.93 17.69
N VAL A 175 8.96 -1.79 17.25
CA VAL A 175 8.18 -0.54 17.26
C VAL A 175 6.92 -0.63 18.10
#